data_93473b7c8a2994857b379c41f9028fd5
#
_entry.id   93473b7c8a2994857b379c41f9028fd5
#
_cell.length_a   1.000
_cell.length_b   1.000
_cell.length_c   1.000
_cell.angle_alpha   90.00
_cell.angle_beta   90.00
_cell.angle_gamma   90.00
#
_symmetry.space_group_name_H-M   'P 1'
#
loop_
_entity.id
_entity.type
_entity.pdbx_description
1 polymer ?
#
loop_
_entity_poly.entity_id
_entity_poly.type
_entity_poly.pdbx_seq_one_letter_code
_entity_poly.pdbx_strand_id
1 'polypeptide(L)'
;GLSLESFIRNALVQRTGSHVKLWEFKKQLQKAMEVLQMDPSYAERDLNVGFSGGEKKKSEILQLMMLKPSLAILDETDSGLDVDAVRLASEGIHVYQQENPDSSLLIITHSTKILESLHVDYTHVMVNGHIIATGDASLIEQINREGYEQFKEQM
;
A
#
# COMPACT_ATOMS: atom_id res chain seq x y z
N GLY A 1 -22.19 -8.15 -9.26
CA GLY A 1 -21.12 -7.79 -8.35
C GLY A 1 -21.17 -6.32 -7.97
N LEU A 2 -20.21 -5.89 -7.22
CA LEU A 2 -20.04 -4.47 -6.82
C LEU A 2 -18.80 -3.93 -7.52
N SER A 3 -18.94 -2.85 -8.31
CA SER A 3 -17.78 -2.26 -8.98
C SER A 3 -16.80 -1.67 -7.97
N LEU A 4 -15.51 -1.59 -8.36
CA LEU A 4 -14.45 -1.02 -7.54
C LEU A 4 -14.80 0.42 -7.10
N GLU A 5 -15.30 1.26 -8.01
CA GLU A 5 -15.79 2.61 -7.71
C GLU A 5 -16.90 2.59 -6.65
N SER A 6 -17.90 1.74 -6.84
CA SER A 6 -19.04 1.65 -5.93
C SER A 6 -18.62 1.14 -4.55
N PHE A 7 -17.70 0.17 -4.50
CA PHE A 7 -17.14 -0.34 -3.24
C PHE A 7 -16.44 0.78 -2.45
N ILE A 8 -15.49 1.50 -3.07
CA ILE A 8 -14.74 2.56 -2.42
C ILE A 8 -15.67 3.69 -1.95
N ARG A 9 -16.64 4.09 -2.80
CA ARG A 9 -17.60 5.15 -2.45
C ARG A 9 -18.47 4.74 -1.26
N ASN A 10 -18.99 3.51 -1.25
CA ASN A 10 -19.80 3.03 -0.14
C ASN A 10 -18.99 2.94 1.15
N ALA A 11 -17.74 2.48 1.10
CA ALA A 11 -16.86 2.45 2.25
C ALA A 11 -16.58 3.85 2.81
N LEU A 12 -16.38 4.86 1.92
CA LEU A 12 -16.24 6.27 2.33
C LEU A 12 -17.50 6.80 3.02
N VAL A 13 -18.68 6.56 2.46
CA VAL A 13 -19.96 6.99 3.05
C VAL A 13 -20.14 6.35 4.44
N GLN A 14 -19.87 5.07 4.58
CA GLN A 14 -19.98 4.37 5.87
C GLN A 14 -19.00 4.93 6.92
N ARG A 15 -17.78 5.24 6.50
CA ARG A 15 -16.74 5.75 7.40
C ARG A 15 -17.01 7.19 7.83
N THR A 16 -17.45 8.06 6.92
CA THR A 16 -17.64 9.50 7.18
C THR A 16 -19.03 9.84 7.71
N GLY A 17 -19.98 8.94 7.56
CA GLY A 17 -21.40 9.20 7.90
C GLY A 17 -22.06 10.28 7.02
N SER A 18 -21.41 10.71 5.95
CA SER A 18 -21.86 11.82 5.10
C SER A 18 -21.91 11.43 3.62
N HIS A 19 -22.77 12.11 2.87
CA HIS A 19 -22.80 11.95 1.42
C HIS A 19 -21.52 12.49 0.77
N VAL A 20 -20.84 11.63 0.04
CA VAL A 20 -19.69 12.02 -0.78
C VAL A 20 -20.21 12.61 -2.10
N LYS A 21 -19.81 13.84 -2.42
CA LYS A 21 -20.18 14.48 -3.69
C LYS A 21 -19.55 13.71 -4.85
N LEU A 22 -20.40 13.19 -5.73
CA LEU A 22 -19.99 12.26 -6.80
C LEU A 22 -18.89 12.83 -7.69
N TRP A 23 -18.96 14.11 -8.05
CA TRP A 23 -17.96 14.70 -8.94
C TRP A 23 -16.59 14.85 -8.26
N GLU A 24 -16.54 15.20 -6.96
CA GLU A 24 -15.31 15.28 -6.18
C GLU A 24 -14.67 13.90 -6.03
N PHE A 25 -15.50 12.92 -5.72
CA PHE A 25 -15.07 11.52 -5.61
C PHE A 25 -14.48 11.02 -6.93
N LYS A 26 -15.17 11.21 -8.05
CA LYS A 26 -14.66 10.76 -9.37
C LYS A 26 -13.35 11.45 -9.74
N LYS A 27 -13.19 12.74 -9.44
CA LYS A 27 -11.94 13.47 -9.67
C LYS A 27 -10.79 12.91 -8.83
N GLN A 28 -11.04 12.61 -7.56
CA GLN A 28 -10.02 12.01 -6.67
C GLN A 28 -9.66 10.60 -7.10
N LEU A 29 -10.66 9.78 -7.46
CA LEU A 29 -10.46 8.42 -7.96
C LEU A 29 -9.60 8.41 -9.22
N GLN A 30 -9.93 9.26 -10.18
CA GLN A 30 -9.15 9.38 -11.42
C GLN A 30 -7.70 9.76 -11.12
N LYS A 31 -7.46 10.78 -10.28
CA LYS A 31 -6.12 11.20 -9.89
C LYS A 31 -5.33 10.05 -9.23
N ALA A 32 -5.95 9.29 -8.33
CA ALA A 32 -5.31 8.16 -7.67
C ALA A 32 -5.01 7.02 -8.67
N MET A 33 -5.91 6.75 -9.61
CA MET A 33 -5.68 5.76 -10.68
C MET A 33 -4.54 6.19 -11.62
N GLU A 34 -4.40 7.48 -11.92
CA GLU A 34 -3.29 8.03 -12.71
C GLU A 34 -1.94 7.79 -12.03
N VAL A 35 -1.83 8.01 -10.71
CA VAL A 35 -0.60 7.71 -9.94
C VAL A 35 -0.21 6.25 -10.07
N LEU A 36 -1.18 5.34 -10.00
CA LEU A 36 -0.97 3.90 -10.08
C LEU A 36 -0.88 3.37 -11.53
N GLN A 37 -1.01 4.25 -12.53
CA GLN A 37 -1.12 3.87 -13.94
C GLN A 37 -2.14 2.74 -14.14
N MET A 38 -3.31 2.88 -13.54
CA MET A 38 -4.44 1.98 -13.72
C MET A 38 -5.34 2.48 -14.86
N ASP A 39 -5.75 1.56 -15.73
CA ASP A 39 -6.73 1.86 -16.76
C ASP A 39 -8.07 2.28 -16.10
N PRO A 40 -8.65 3.44 -16.48
CA PRO A 40 -9.91 3.93 -15.90
C PRO A 40 -11.07 2.93 -15.95
N SER A 41 -11.08 2.01 -16.92
CA SER A 41 -12.12 0.96 -17.04
C SER A 41 -12.20 0.05 -15.83
N TYR A 42 -11.12 -0.07 -15.03
CA TYR A 42 -11.13 -0.87 -13.80
C TYR A 42 -12.06 -0.32 -12.73
N ALA A 43 -12.33 0.98 -12.73
CA ALA A 43 -13.29 1.58 -11.80
C ALA A 43 -14.71 0.98 -11.93
N GLU A 44 -15.10 0.62 -13.16
CA GLU A 44 -16.42 0.08 -13.47
C GLU A 44 -16.48 -1.45 -13.36
N ARG A 45 -15.34 -2.14 -13.29
CA ARG A 45 -15.30 -3.61 -13.16
C ARG A 45 -15.65 -4.03 -11.74
N ASP A 46 -16.26 -5.19 -11.63
CA ASP A 46 -16.52 -5.83 -10.34
C ASP A 46 -15.21 -6.07 -9.59
N LEU A 47 -15.22 -5.75 -8.30
CA LEU A 47 -14.04 -5.83 -7.42
C LEU A 47 -13.38 -7.21 -7.53
N ASN A 48 -12.10 -7.22 -7.90
CA ASN A 48 -11.26 -8.40 -8.07
C ASN A 48 -11.71 -9.42 -9.16
N VAL A 49 -12.75 -9.13 -9.92
CA VAL A 49 -13.19 -10.02 -11.01
C VAL A 49 -12.42 -9.72 -12.29
N GLY A 50 -11.67 -10.71 -12.77
CA GLY A 50 -10.85 -10.57 -13.97
C GLY A 50 -9.60 -9.68 -13.79
N PHE A 51 -9.21 -9.39 -12.55
CA PHE A 51 -7.98 -8.68 -12.26
C PHE A 51 -6.81 -9.66 -12.22
N SER A 52 -5.70 -9.31 -12.86
CA SER A 52 -4.41 -9.97 -12.66
C SER A 52 -3.90 -9.78 -11.21
N GLY A 53 -2.86 -10.50 -10.82
CA GLY A 53 -2.24 -10.32 -9.51
C GLY A 53 -1.80 -8.87 -9.25
N GLY A 54 -1.12 -8.27 -10.24
CA GLY A 54 -0.66 -6.87 -10.15
C GLY A 54 -1.81 -5.87 -10.07
N GLU A 55 -2.88 -6.06 -10.83
CA GLU A 55 -4.06 -5.19 -10.80
C GLU A 55 -4.82 -5.29 -9.47
N LYS A 56 -4.87 -6.46 -8.84
CA LYS A 56 -5.42 -6.62 -7.49
C LYS A 56 -4.61 -5.82 -6.48
N LYS A 57 -3.27 -5.90 -6.52
CA LYS A 57 -2.40 -5.14 -5.63
C LYS A 57 -2.50 -3.63 -5.86
N LYS A 58 -2.54 -3.17 -7.10
CA LYS A 58 -2.84 -1.75 -7.41
C LYS A 58 -4.20 -1.33 -6.87
N SER A 59 -5.22 -2.18 -6.97
CA SER A 59 -6.56 -1.92 -6.40
C SER A 59 -6.52 -1.79 -4.87
N GLU A 60 -5.70 -2.57 -4.17
CA GLU A 60 -5.49 -2.44 -2.71
C GLU A 60 -4.87 -1.06 -2.36
N ILE A 61 -3.84 -0.64 -3.09
CA ILE A 61 -3.23 0.69 -2.90
C ILE A 61 -4.20 1.82 -3.27
N LEU A 62 -4.98 1.66 -4.34
CA LEU A 62 -6.04 2.62 -4.69
C LEU A 62 -7.04 2.80 -3.55
N GLN A 63 -7.45 1.71 -2.90
CA GLN A 63 -8.31 1.75 -1.73
C GLN A 63 -7.65 2.50 -0.56
N LEU A 64 -6.36 2.25 -0.30
CA LEU A 64 -5.59 2.98 0.71
C LEU A 64 -5.61 4.50 0.44
N MET A 65 -5.29 4.91 -0.79
CA MET A 65 -5.24 6.32 -1.20
C MET A 65 -6.62 7.00 -1.08
N MET A 66 -7.68 6.29 -1.41
CA MET A 66 -9.04 6.83 -1.39
C MET A 66 -9.66 6.83 0.00
N LEU A 67 -9.48 5.75 0.76
CA LEU A 67 -10.10 5.59 2.08
C LEU A 67 -9.35 6.34 3.18
N LYS A 68 -8.06 6.61 3.02
CA LYS A 68 -7.22 7.38 3.95
C LYS A 68 -7.43 6.95 5.42
N PRO A 69 -7.22 5.67 5.77
CA PRO A 69 -7.41 5.21 7.14
C PRO A 69 -6.40 5.88 8.10
N SER A 70 -6.73 5.99 9.38
CA SER A 70 -5.80 6.46 10.40
C SER A 70 -4.74 5.41 10.77
N LEU A 71 -5.04 4.13 10.54
CA LEU A 71 -4.10 3.01 10.64
C LEU A 71 -4.28 2.13 9.40
N ALA A 72 -3.19 1.91 8.67
CA ALA A 72 -3.14 0.96 7.56
C ALA A 72 -2.15 -0.16 7.87
N ILE A 73 -2.53 -1.40 7.55
CA ILE A 73 -1.66 -2.58 7.62
C ILE A 73 -1.58 -3.16 6.21
N LEU A 74 -0.38 -3.15 5.64
CA LEU A 74 -0.09 -3.68 4.30
C LEU A 74 0.73 -4.97 4.46
N ASP A 75 0.10 -6.10 4.16
CA ASP A 75 0.70 -7.41 4.31
C ASP A 75 1.09 -7.97 2.93
N GLU A 76 2.40 -8.03 2.68
CA GLU A 76 3.00 -8.52 1.42
C GLU A 76 2.36 -7.91 0.15
N THR A 77 2.06 -6.62 0.17
CA THR A 77 1.41 -5.92 -0.93
C THR A 77 2.26 -5.87 -2.20
N ASP A 78 3.56 -6.05 -2.08
CA ASP A 78 4.56 -6.13 -3.16
C ASP A 78 4.81 -7.55 -3.67
N SER A 79 4.28 -8.58 -3.02
CA SER A 79 4.49 -9.98 -3.39
C SER A 79 3.93 -10.29 -4.79
N GLY A 80 4.78 -10.88 -5.66
CA GLY A 80 4.41 -11.24 -7.02
C GLY A 80 4.29 -10.07 -8.01
N LEU A 81 4.69 -8.87 -7.61
CA LEU A 81 4.78 -7.71 -8.50
C LEU A 81 6.12 -7.68 -9.25
N ASP A 82 6.10 -7.20 -10.49
CA ASP A 82 7.31 -6.80 -11.19
C ASP A 82 7.86 -5.48 -10.64
N VAL A 83 9.07 -5.11 -11.08
CA VAL A 83 9.79 -3.92 -10.57
C VAL A 83 8.99 -2.63 -10.79
N ASP A 84 8.31 -2.50 -11.93
CA ASP A 84 7.53 -1.30 -12.24
C ASP A 84 6.27 -1.22 -11.39
N ALA A 85 5.60 -2.34 -11.17
CA ALA A 85 4.42 -2.40 -10.31
C ALA A 85 4.76 -2.14 -8.83
N VAL A 86 5.91 -2.63 -8.32
CA VAL A 86 6.41 -2.30 -6.97
C VAL A 86 6.66 -0.79 -6.85
N ARG A 87 7.29 -0.17 -7.85
CA ARG A 87 7.53 1.28 -7.86
C ARG A 87 6.24 2.08 -7.81
N LEU A 88 5.23 1.70 -8.61
CA LEU A 88 3.92 2.36 -8.61
C LEU A 88 3.17 2.17 -7.28
N ALA A 89 3.24 0.99 -6.67
CA ALA A 89 2.69 0.74 -5.35
C ALA A 89 3.35 1.62 -4.29
N SER A 90 4.69 1.70 -4.29
CA SER A 90 5.47 2.58 -3.41
C SER A 90 5.08 4.04 -3.57
N GLU A 91 4.92 4.53 -4.82
CA GLU A 91 4.47 5.90 -5.12
C GLU A 91 3.07 6.17 -4.55
N GLY A 92 2.13 5.26 -4.73
CA GLY A 92 0.78 5.38 -4.14
C GLY A 92 0.78 5.43 -2.62
N ILE A 93 1.62 4.61 -1.97
CA ILE A 93 1.81 4.63 -0.52
C ILE A 93 2.46 5.96 -0.07
N HIS A 94 3.44 6.46 -0.81
CA HIS A 94 4.09 7.74 -0.54
C HIS A 94 3.08 8.90 -0.58
N VAL A 95 2.24 8.95 -1.61
CA VAL A 95 1.16 9.94 -1.71
C VAL A 95 0.22 9.85 -0.50
N TYR A 96 -0.15 8.62 -0.08
CA TYR A 96 -0.96 8.43 1.12
C TYR A 96 -0.29 8.99 2.39
N GLN A 97 1.01 8.71 2.61
CA GLN A 97 1.76 9.24 3.76
C GLN A 97 1.79 10.78 3.75
N GLN A 98 2.07 11.39 2.60
CA GLN A 98 2.12 12.85 2.47
C GLN A 98 0.77 13.53 2.73
N GLU A 99 -0.31 12.94 2.23
CA GLU A 99 -1.66 13.49 2.39
C GLU A 99 -2.27 13.21 3.78
N ASN A 100 -1.68 12.29 4.56
CA ASN A 100 -2.21 11.86 5.86
C ASN A 100 -1.08 11.77 6.92
N PRO A 101 -0.44 12.88 7.29
CA PRO A 101 0.73 12.89 8.17
C PRO A 101 0.45 12.36 9.59
N ASP A 102 -0.81 12.41 10.04
CA ASP A 102 -1.24 11.91 11.35
C ASP A 102 -1.65 10.42 11.33
N SER A 103 -1.47 9.74 10.21
CA SER A 103 -1.81 8.30 10.09
C SER A 103 -0.62 7.42 10.46
N SER A 104 -0.93 6.19 10.87
CA SER A 104 0.06 5.14 11.10
C SER A 104 0.02 4.10 9.98
N LEU A 105 1.19 3.65 9.55
CA LEU A 105 1.35 2.66 8.49
C LEU A 105 2.26 1.54 8.97
N LEU A 106 1.77 0.31 8.94
CA LEU A 106 2.54 -0.91 9.16
C LEU A 106 2.67 -1.67 7.84
N ILE A 107 3.90 -1.87 7.38
CA ILE A 107 4.18 -2.66 6.18
C ILE A 107 4.88 -3.95 6.59
N ILE A 108 4.33 -5.09 6.18
CA ILE A 108 4.95 -6.40 6.31
C ILE A 108 5.42 -6.79 4.92
N THR A 109 6.73 -6.96 4.76
CA THR A 109 7.34 -7.32 3.47
C THR A 109 8.65 -8.09 3.67
N HIS A 110 8.99 -8.91 2.71
CA HIS A 110 10.30 -9.54 2.59
C HIS A 110 11.21 -8.83 1.54
N SER A 111 10.71 -7.76 0.92
CA SER A 111 11.42 -6.96 -0.08
C SER A 111 11.55 -5.51 0.38
N THR A 112 12.77 -5.01 0.39
CA THR A 112 13.03 -3.61 0.75
C THR A 112 12.70 -2.61 -0.36
N LYS A 113 12.46 -3.08 -1.58
CA LYS A 113 12.19 -2.22 -2.76
C LYS A 113 10.94 -1.35 -2.61
N ILE A 114 9.89 -1.89 -1.97
CA ILE A 114 8.67 -1.11 -1.75
C ILE A 114 8.90 0.07 -0.78
N LEU A 115 9.96 0.01 0.03
CA LEU A 115 10.28 1.00 1.05
C LEU A 115 11.17 2.15 0.55
N GLU A 116 11.77 2.03 -0.66
CA GLU A 116 12.81 2.96 -1.15
C GLU A 116 12.38 4.44 -1.21
N SER A 117 11.10 4.72 -1.45
CA SER A 117 10.56 6.08 -1.52
C SER A 117 9.73 6.47 -0.29
N LEU A 118 9.66 5.61 0.72
CA LEU A 118 8.82 5.82 1.89
C LEU A 118 9.61 6.39 3.07
N HIS A 119 8.93 7.21 3.87
CA HIS A 119 9.44 7.56 5.19
C HIS A 119 9.20 6.40 6.16
N VAL A 120 10.28 5.91 6.79
CA VAL A 120 10.25 4.80 7.74
C VAL A 120 10.80 5.27 9.08
N ASP A 121 9.94 5.27 10.12
CA ASP A 121 10.32 5.62 11.48
C ASP A 121 10.99 4.45 12.20
N TYR A 122 10.42 3.25 12.06
CA TYR A 122 10.87 2.04 12.75
C TYR A 122 10.93 0.86 11.80
N THR A 123 11.96 0.05 11.96
CA THR A 123 12.15 -1.22 11.26
C THR A 123 12.29 -2.35 12.28
N HIS A 124 11.55 -3.42 12.08
CA HIS A 124 11.62 -4.63 12.89
C HIS A 124 11.98 -5.83 12.01
N VAL A 125 12.99 -6.59 12.40
CA VAL A 125 13.34 -7.85 11.73
C VAL A 125 12.71 -8.99 12.51
N MET A 126 11.86 -9.77 11.81
CA MET A 126 11.17 -10.91 12.40
C MET A 126 11.71 -12.22 11.81
N VAL A 127 12.06 -13.17 12.69
CA VAL A 127 12.50 -14.52 12.31
C VAL A 127 11.77 -15.52 13.19
N ASN A 128 11.17 -16.54 12.58
CA ASN A 128 10.43 -17.61 13.29
C ASN A 128 9.38 -17.08 14.31
N GLY A 129 8.70 -15.98 13.97
CA GLY A 129 7.68 -15.37 14.83
C GLY A 129 8.21 -14.48 15.96
N HIS A 130 9.54 -14.26 16.02
CA HIS A 130 10.17 -13.40 17.04
C HIS A 130 10.79 -12.17 16.39
N ILE A 131 10.62 -10.99 17.01
CA ILE A 131 11.35 -9.77 16.64
C ILE A 131 12.76 -9.91 17.23
N ILE A 132 13.76 -9.98 16.36
CA ILE A 132 15.18 -10.17 16.73
C ILE A 132 16.02 -8.91 16.62
N ALA A 133 15.56 -7.93 15.85
CA ALA A 133 16.19 -6.63 15.75
C ALA A 133 15.14 -5.53 15.57
N THR A 134 15.42 -4.36 16.12
CA THR A 134 14.64 -3.14 15.96
C THR A 134 15.58 -1.96 15.72
N GLY A 135 15.27 -1.15 14.73
CA GLY A 135 16.04 0.04 14.37
C GLY A 135 15.19 1.05 13.60
N ASP A 136 15.84 2.03 13.03
CA ASP A 136 15.27 3.00 12.11
C ASP A 136 15.45 2.58 10.64
N ALA A 137 15.32 3.52 9.70
CA ALA A 137 15.52 3.26 8.28
C ALA A 137 16.93 2.71 7.93
N SER A 138 17.95 2.98 8.73
CA SER A 138 19.31 2.48 8.49
C SER A 138 19.40 0.96 8.57
N LEU A 139 18.51 0.32 9.31
CA LEU A 139 18.42 -1.15 9.37
C LEU A 139 18.01 -1.75 8.01
N ILE A 140 17.20 -1.03 7.23
CA ILE A 140 16.84 -1.43 5.86
C ILE A 140 18.08 -1.40 4.95
N GLU A 141 18.90 -0.35 5.06
CA GLU A 141 20.14 -0.23 4.30
C GLU A 141 21.13 -1.35 4.67
N GLN A 142 21.21 -1.70 5.95
CA GLN A 142 22.03 -2.81 6.41
C GLN A 142 21.54 -4.14 5.82
N ILE A 143 20.23 -4.40 5.83
CA ILE A 143 19.64 -5.60 5.22
C ILE A 143 19.94 -5.66 3.71
N ASN A 144 19.83 -4.54 3.01
CA ASN A 144 20.13 -4.47 1.57
C ASN A 144 21.58 -4.80 1.26
N ARG A 145 22.53 -4.40 2.12
CA ARG A 145 23.97 -4.60 1.93
C ARG A 145 24.41 -6.01 2.35
N GLU A 146 23.91 -6.50 3.46
CA GLU A 146 24.44 -7.68 4.17
C GLU A 146 23.48 -8.88 4.12
N GLY A 147 22.24 -8.67 3.67
CA GLY A 147 21.21 -9.71 3.66
C GLY A 147 20.67 -10.05 5.05
N TYR A 148 19.84 -11.10 5.12
CA TYR A 148 19.18 -11.54 6.37
C TYR A 148 19.99 -12.58 7.16
N GLU A 149 21.08 -13.13 6.61
CA GLU A 149 21.83 -14.26 7.23
C GLU A 149 22.34 -13.91 8.62
N GLN A 150 22.87 -12.70 8.81
CA GLN A 150 23.36 -12.22 10.10
C GLN A 150 22.30 -12.24 11.22
N PHE A 151 21.02 -12.16 10.87
CA PHE A 151 19.92 -12.17 11.83
C PHE A 151 19.47 -13.60 12.19
N LYS A 152 19.80 -14.61 11.34
CA LYS A 152 19.48 -16.01 11.60
C LYS A 152 20.42 -16.64 12.64
N GLU A 153 21.66 -16.13 12.75
CA GLU A 153 22.68 -16.63 13.69
C GLU A 153 22.48 -16.15 15.14
N GLN A 154 21.53 -15.24 15.37
CA GLN A 154 21.25 -14.67 16.69
C GLN A 154 20.17 -15.43 17.48
N MET A 155 19.80 -16.62 17.01
CA MET A 155 18.78 -17.48 17.68
C MET A 155 19.42 -18.60 18.50
#